data_a407e28f781e7d9844f3c9fa0236ba21
#
_entry.id   a407e28f781e7d9844f3c9fa0236ba21
#
_cell.length_a   1.000
_cell.length_b   1.000
_cell.length_c   1.000
_cell.angle_alpha   90.00
_cell.angle_beta   90.00
_cell.angle_gamma   90.00
#
_symmetry.space_group_name_H-M   'P 1'
#
loop_
_entity.id
_entity.type
_entity.pdbx_description
1 polymer ?
#
loop_
_entity_poly.entity_id
_entity_poly.type
_entity_poly.pdbx_seq_one_letter_code
_entity_poly.pdbx_strand_id
1 'polypeptide(L)'
;DKAYPVGRRLTEIAAGDKDAHSKVILPFDIAVGDDLPTIAPQGVLWARHQHVFAGVSWQENKERYYQYMYYTGIDPEELAASMKSGRDFVSVIALFGWGRHTDRLSADYKPLTYAELDHEAALYADYIGRFDPRTAGNRPADLAVVRIDEEPDWTNVDRWYTRDDGEQIGEFILYRLQLRQ
;
A
#
# COMPACT_ATOMS: atom_id res chain seq x y z
N ASP A 1 -19.17 2.37 9.41
CA ASP A 1 -17.90 2.08 8.77
C ASP A 1 -17.64 0.56 8.81
N LYS A 2 -17.47 -0.06 7.64
CA LYS A 2 -17.29 -1.51 7.51
C LYS A 2 -15.96 -1.98 8.12
N ALA A 3 -14.93 -1.15 8.13
CA ALA A 3 -13.63 -1.45 8.70
C ALA A 3 -13.60 -1.37 10.24
N TYR A 4 -14.64 -0.82 10.89
CA TYR A 4 -14.66 -0.64 12.34
C TYR A 4 -14.47 -1.95 13.14
N PRO A 5 -15.11 -3.10 12.79
CA PRO A 5 -14.90 -4.34 13.53
C PRO A 5 -13.44 -4.82 13.49
N VAL A 6 -12.78 -4.74 12.34
CA VAL A 6 -11.38 -5.13 12.22
C VAL A 6 -10.46 -4.14 12.93
N GLY A 7 -10.75 -2.83 12.88
CA GLY A 7 -10.01 -1.81 13.64
C GLY A 7 -10.10 -2.01 15.15
N ARG A 8 -11.29 -2.38 15.67
CA ARG A 8 -11.45 -2.74 17.08
C ARG A 8 -10.63 -3.97 17.45
N ARG A 9 -10.62 -5.02 16.61
CA ARG A 9 -9.81 -6.21 16.85
C ARG A 9 -8.31 -5.90 16.85
N LEU A 10 -7.85 -5.04 15.96
CA LEU A 10 -6.48 -4.56 15.92
C LEU A 10 -6.10 -3.80 17.20
N THR A 11 -7.01 -3.01 17.76
CA THR A 11 -6.84 -2.32 19.04
C THR A 11 -6.74 -3.32 20.20
N GLU A 12 -7.56 -4.38 20.20
CA GLU A 12 -7.48 -5.46 21.20
C GLU A 12 -6.12 -6.19 21.14
N ILE A 13 -5.64 -6.49 19.94
CA ILE A 13 -4.30 -7.09 19.74
C ILE A 13 -3.20 -6.15 20.27
N ALA A 14 -3.33 -4.85 20.02
CA ALA A 14 -2.38 -3.86 20.48
C ALA A 14 -2.34 -3.68 22.00
N ALA A 15 -3.43 -3.92 22.71
CA ALA A 15 -3.52 -3.70 24.15
C ALA A 15 -2.52 -4.52 24.97
N GLY A 16 -2.02 -5.64 24.43
CA GLY A 16 -1.00 -6.50 25.05
C GLY A 16 0.42 -6.33 24.48
N ASP A 17 0.58 -5.44 23.47
CA ASP A 17 1.84 -5.31 22.72
C ASP A 17 2.37 -3.87 22.83
N LYS A 18 3.53 -3.72 23.51
CA LYS A 18 4.19 -2.41 23.67
C LYS A 18 4.67 -1.82 22.35
N ASP A 19 4.91 -2.69 21.36
CA ASP A 19 5.42 -2.34 20.05
C ASP A 19 4.31 -2.22 18.99
N ALA A 20 3.05 -2.25 19.42
CA ALA A 20 1.89 -2.23 18.52
C ALA A 20 1.92 -1.07 17.49
N HIS A 21 2.38 0.12 17.91
CA HIS A 21 2.49 1.29 17.03
C HIS A 21 3.57 1.14 15.94
N SER A 22 4.52 0.22 16.12
CA SER A 22 5.55 -0.09 15.11
C SER A 22 5.09 -1.13 14.10
N LYS A 23 3.99 -1.85 14.39
CA LYS A 23 3.42 -2.86 13.51
C LYS A 23 2.81 -2.25 12.27
N VAL A 24 2.99 -2.94 11.14
CA VAL A 24 2.55 -2.49 9.83
C VAL A 24 1.49 -3.43 9.28
N ILE A 25 0.38 -2.85 8.86
CA ILE A 25 -0.73 -3.55 8.20
C ILE A 25 -0.59 -3.38 6.69
N LEU A 26 -0.66 -4.48 5.95
CA LEU A 26 -0.87 -4.51 4.51
C LEU A 26 -2.37 -4.63 4.22
N PRO A 27 -3.07 -3.57 3.82
CA PRO A 27 -4.44 -3.66 3.35
C PRO A 27 -4.44 -4.04 1.87
N PHE A 28 -5.18 -5.06 1.45
CA PHE A 28 -5.37 -5.37 0.02
C PHE A 28 -6.41 -4.44 -0.62
N ASP A 29 -7.44 -4.06 0.14
CA ASP A 29 -8.40 -3.01 -0.27
C ASP A 29 -7.88 -1.63 0.16
N ILE A 30 -7.74 -0.73 -0.82
CA ILE A 30 -7.22 0.62 -0.60
C ILE A 30 -8.15 1.48 0.27
N ALA A 31 -9.48 1.26 0.23
CA ALA A 31 -10.44 1.97 1.07
C ALA A 31 -10.25 1.59 2.55
N VAL A 32 -9.99 0.32 2.82
CA VAL A 32 -9.63 -0.14 4.17
C VAL A 32 -8.31 0.47 4.62
N GLY A 33 -7.33 0.57 3.71
CA GLY A 33 -6.07 1.25 3.96
C GLY A 33 -6.23 2.71 4.40
N ASP A 34 -7.23 3.41 3.89
CA ASP A 34 -7.54 4.79 4.29
C ASP A 34 -8.25 4.88 5.63
N ASP A 35 -9.11 3.90 5.96
CA ASP A 35 -9.92 3.91 7.18
C ASP A 35 -9.12 3.48 8.42
N LEU A 36 -8.28 2.45 8.30
CA LEU A 36 -7.55 1.84 9.41
C LEU A 36 -6.72 2.81 10.25
N PRO A 37 -6.00 3.80 9.69
CA PRO A 37 -5.21 4.75 10.48
C PRO A 37 -6.04 5.59 11.47
N THR A 38 -7.35 5.68 11.27
CA THR A 38 -8.25 6.44 12.15
C THR A 38 -8.85 5.60 13.27
N ILE A 39 -8.78 4.27 13.18
CA ILE A 39 -9.49 3.34 14.07
C ILE A 39 -8.60 2.26 14.68
N ALA A 40 -7.33 2.18 14.28
CA ALA A 40 -6.36 1.20 14.78
C ALA A 40 -5.05 1.89 15.15
N PRO A 41 -4.32 1.40 16.19
CA PRO A 41 -3.05 1.98 16.61
C PRO A 41 -1.86 1.60 15.72
N GLN A 42 -1.98 0.54 14.91
CA GLN A 42 -0.95 0.10 13.98
C GLN A 42 -0.92 1.01 12.76
N GLY A 43 0.27 1.16 12.16
CA GLY A 43 0.39 1.87 10.89
C GLY A 43 -0.03 1.02 9.70
N VAL A 44 -0.52 1.64 8.64
CA VAL A 44 -0.70 0.96 7.35
C VAL A 44 0.54 1.12 6.47
N LEU A 45 0.81 0.14 5.60
CA LEU A 45 1.94 0.19 4.69
C LEU A 45 1.83 1.40 3.77
N TRP A 46 0.66 1.58 3.17
CA TRP A 46 0.33 2.72 2.34
C TRP A 46 -1.18 3.02 2.37
N ALA A 47 -1.51 4.32 2.29
CA ALA A 47 -2.87 4.85 2.18
C ALA A 47 -2.86 6.09 1.29
N ARG A 48 -3.97 6.37 0.60
CA ARG A 48 -4.07 7.49 -0.38
C ARG A 48 -3.74 8.86 0.22
N HIS A 49 -3.99 9.05 1.50
CA HIS A 49 -3.80 10.34 2.17
C HIS A 49 -2.44 10.49 2.87
N GLN A 50 -1.56 9.48 2.80
CA GLN A 50 -0.26 9.51 3.49
C GLN A 50 0.62 10.70 3.09
N HIS A 51 0.57 11.11 1.83
CA HIS A 51 1.36 12.23 1.32
C HIS A 51 0.89 13.62 1.83
N VAL A 52 -0.29 13.69 2.43
CA VAL A 52 -0.86 14.94 2.99
C VAL A 52 -0.44 15.13 4.44
N PHE A 53 -0.02 14.06 5.12
CA PHE A 53 0.37 14.12 6.52
C PHE A 53 1.85 14.50 6.69
N ALA A 54 2.13 15.40 7.62
CA ALA A 54 3.49 15.81 7.94
C ALA A 54 4.36 14.62 8.39
N GLY A 55 5.62 14.61 7.97
CA GLY A 55 6.62 13.64 8.41
C GLY A 55 6.94 12.51 7.43
N VAL A 56 6.25 12.42 6.29
CA VAL A 56 6.58 11.48 5.21
C VAL A 56 7.12 12.29 4.03
N SER A 57 8.35 12.00 3.58
CA SER A 57 8.90 12.62 2.38
C SER A 57 8.20 12.08 1.13
N TRP A 58 8.25 12.86 0.04
CA TRP A 58 7.71 12.41 -1.24
C TRP A 58 8.34 11.09 -1.71
N GLN A 59 9.65 10.97 -1.60
CA GLN A 59 10.38 9.76 -1.98
C GLN A 59 9.95 8.55 -1.14
N GLU A 60 9.81 8.73 0.17
CA GLU A 60 9.35 7.68 1.07
C GLU A 60 7.92 7.24 0.74
N ASN A 61 7.01 8.20 0.45
CA ASN A 61 5.64 7.87 0.03
C ASN A 61 5.62 7.04 -1.26
N LYS A 62 6.44 7.42 -2.24
CA LYS A 62 6.58 6.72 -3.51
C LYS A 62 7.10 5.29 -3.33
N GLU A 63 8.14 5.11 -2.53
CA GLU A 63 8.71 3.79 -2.23
C GLU A 63 7.72 2.90 -1.47
N ARG A 64 6.96 3.45 -0.54
CA ARG A 64 5.88 2.72 0.15
C ARG A 64 4.77 2.30 -0.82
N TYR A 65 4.44 3.16 -1.80
CA TYR A 65 3.48 2.81 -2.84
C TYR A 65 4.01 1.70 -3.76
N TYR A 66 5.28 1.72 -4.14
CA TYR A 66 5.91 0.62 -4.85
C TYR A 66 5.85 -0.69 -4.07
N GLN A 67 6.14 -0.64 -2.78
CA GLN A 67 6.05 -1.80 -1.89
C GLN A 67 4.62 -2.33 -1.79
N TYR A 68 3.64 -1.45 -1.69
CA TYR A 68 2.22 -1.79 -1.70
C TYR A 68 1.83 -2.49 -3.01
N MET A 69 2.14 -1.90 -4.16
CA MET A 69 1.86 -2.49 -5.48
C MET A 69 2.53 -3.86 -5.64
N TYR A 70 3.77 -4.00 -5.19
CA TYR A 70 4.48 -5.28 -5.22
C TYR A 70 3.72 -6.36 -4.45
N TYR A 71 3.30 -6.09 -3.21
CA TYR A 71 2.58 -7.07 -2.40
C TYR A 71 1.17 -7.36 -2.92
N THR A 72 0.53 -6.40 -3.56
CA THR A 72 -0.81 -6.58 -4.15
C THR A 72 -0.79 -7.17 -5.57
N GLY A 73 0.40 -7.54 -6.08
CA GLY A 73 0.55 -8.27 -7.33
C GLY A 73 0.46 -7.43 -8.59
N ILE A 74 0.51 -6.09 -8.49
CA ILE A 74 0.51 -5.20 -9.66
C ILE A 74 1.86 -5.29 -10.35
N ASP A 75 1.89 -5.68 -11.61
CA ASP A 75 3.10 -5.71 -12.41
C ASP A 75 3.39 -4.38 -13.14
N PRO A 76 4.64 -4.14 -13.62
CA PRO A 76 5.00 -2.90 -14.27
C PRO A 76 4.25 -2.62 -15.58
N GLU A 77 3.88 -3.65 -16.34
CA GLU A 77 3.14 -3.50 -17.59
C GLU A 77 1.69 -3.10 -17.30
N GLU A 78 1.09 -3.73 -16.29
CA GLU A 78 -0.23 -3.38 -15.79
C GLU A 78 -0.26 -1.94 -15.26
N LEU A 79 0.73 -1.55 -14.45
CA LEU A 79 0.86 -0.17 -13.97
C LEU A 79 0.93 0.83 -15.12
N ALA A 80 1.77 0.58 -16.13
CA ALA A 80 1.90 1.46 -17.30
C ALA A 80 0.58 1.57 -18.07
N ALA A 81 -0.08 0.44 -18.31
CA ALA A 81 -1.36 0.40 -19.03
C ALA A 81 -2.47 1.12 -18.26
N SER A 82 -2.54 0.91 -16.94
CA SER A 82 -3.51 1.54 -16.05
C SER A 82 -3.36 3.06 -16.04
N MET A 83 -2.16 3.57 -15.83
CA MET A 83 -1.88 5.01 -15.87
C MET A 83 -2.20 5.63 -17.24
N LYS A 84 -1.84 4.96 -18.34
CA LYS A 84 -2.12 5.42 -19.71
C LYS A 84 -3.62 5.44 -20.03
N SER A 85 -4.41 4.62 -19.37
CA SER A 85 -5.88 4.62 -19.54
C SER A 85 -6.54 5.93 -19.09
N GLY A 86 -5.83 6.73 -18.27
CA GLY A 86 -6.33 7.96 -17.66
C GLY A 86 -7.36 7.74 -16.55
N ARG A 87 -7.61 6.50 -16.15
CA ARG A 87 -8.57 6.13 -15.08
C ARG A 87 -7.90 5.91 -13.74
N ASP A 88 -6.63 5.59 -13.74
CA ASP A 88 -5.85 5.33 -12.54
C ASP A 88 -5.25 6.63 -11.97
N PHE A 89 -6.13 7.46 -11.40
CA PHE A 89 -5.69 8.69 -10.75
C PHE A 89 -4.91 8.40 -9.45
N VAL A 90 -5.12 7.25 -8.83
CA VAL A 90 -4.44 6.87 -7.57
C VAL A 90 -2.95 6.70 -7.82
N SER A 91 -2.56 5.86 -8.78
CA SER A 91 -1.15 5.67 -9.16
C SER A 91 -0.53 6.97 -9.67
N VAL A 92 -1.26 7.73 -10.49
CA VAL A 92 -0.76 9.00 -11.01
C VAL A 92 -0.47 9.99 -9.87
N ILE A 93 -1.37 10.13 -8.90
CA ILE A 93 -1.14 11.03 -7.76
C ILE A 93 -0.02 10.51 -6.85
N ALA A 94 -0.01 9.21 -6.56
CA ALA A 94 1.00 8.59 -5.71
C ALA A 94 2.42 8.71 -6.28
N LEU A 95 2.57 8.63 -7.61
CA LEU A 95 3.86 8.57 -8.29
C LEU A 95 4.33 9.92 -8.84
N PHE A 96 3.42 10.83 -9.19
CA PHE A 96 3.75 12.11 -9.81
C PHE A 96 3.25 13.33 -9.04
N GLY A 97 2.38 13.14 -8.06
CA GLY A 97 1.81 14.20 -7.23
C GLY A 97 0.56 14.85 -7.79
N TRP A 98 -0.13 15.54 -6.89
CA TRP A 98 -1.38 16.24 -7.18
C TRP A 98 -1.24 17.26 -8.31
N GLY A 99 -0.16 18.05 -8.32
CA GLY A 99 0.08 19.07 -9.32
C GLY A 99 0.15 18.52 -10.74
N ARG A 100 0.66 17.31 -10.92
CA ARG A 100 0.71 16.65 -12.23
C ARG A 100 -0.62 16.02 -12.66
N HIS A 101 -1.55 15.81 -11.74
CA HIS A 101 -2.87 15.23 -12.02
C HIS A 101 -3.97 16.27 -12.11
N THR A 102 -4.07 17.20 -11.18
CA THR A 102 -5.26 18.04 -10.99
C THR A 102 -5.07 19.51 -11.25
N ASP A 103 -3.86 20.04 -11.25
CA ASP A 103 -3.59 21.47 -11.40
C ASP A 103 -3.71 21.97 -12.84
N ARG A 104 -4.79 21.56 -13.50
CA ARG A 104 -5.06 21.88 -14.93
C ARG A 104 -5.31 23.35 -15.19
N LEU A 105 -5.56 24.14 -14.14
CA LEU A 105 -5.82 25.58 -14.24
C LEU A 105 -4.54 26.40 -14.01
N SER A 106 -3.46 25.78 -13.54
CA SER A 106 -2.17 26.45 -13.41
C SER A 106 -1.56 26.73 -14.78
N ALA A 107 -0.96 27.91 -14.93
CA ALA A 107 -0.20 28.27 -16.13
C ALA A 107 1.02 27.35 -16.34
N ASP A 108 1.51 26.73 -15.27
CA ASP A 108 2.66 25.81 -15.28
C ASP A 108 2.26 24.34 -15.43
N TYR A 109 0.97 24.05 -15.60
CA TYR A 109 0.50 22.68 -15.76
C TYR A 109 1.10 22.01 -16.99
N LYS A 110 1.74 20.88 -16.77
CA LYS A 110 2.29 20.03 -17.84
C LYS A 110 1.62 18.66 -17.77
N PRO A 111 0.83 18.26 -18.78
CA PRO A 111 0.28 16.91 -18.86
C PRO A 111 1.39 15.87 -18.79
N LEU A 112 1.09 14.73 -18.17
CA LEU A 112 1.98 13.57 -18.20
C LEU A 112 2.03 13.01 -19.61
N THR A 113 3.23 12.74 -20.09
CA THR A 113 3.46 12.06 -21.37
C THR A 113 3.50 10.56 -21.18
N TYR A 114 3.21 9.79 -22.21
CA TYR A 114 3.34 8.33 -22.17
C TYR A 114 4.77 7.90 -21.86
N ALA A 115 5.77 8.64 -22.33
CA ALA A 115 7.16 8.37 -22.04
C ALA A 115 7.50 8.51 -20.54
N GLU A 116 6.91 9.49 -19.85
CA GLU A 116 7.06 9.62 -18.39
C GLU A 116 6.37 8.46 -17.65
N LEU A 117 5.18 8.03 -18.11
CA LEU A 117 4.47 6.90 -17.51
C LEU A 117 5.24 5.58 -17.71
N ASP A 118 5.79 5.35 -18.90
CA ASP A 118 6.64 4.18 -19.21
C ASP A 118 7.94 4.19 -18.39
N HIS A 119 8.55 5.35 -18.26
CA HIS A 119 9.74 5.50 -17.43
C HIS A 119 9.45 5.18 -15.96
N GLU A 120 8.34 5.64 -15.44
CA GLU A 120 7.94 5.34 -14.05
C GLU A 120 7.69 3.85 -13.83
N ALA A 121 7.03 3.18 -14.79
CA ALA A 121 6.83 1.74 -14.73
C ALA A 121 8.17 0.98 -14.80
N ALA A 122 9.15 1.47 -15.56
CA ALA A 122 10.50 0.90 -15.60
C ALA A 122 11.24 1.07 -14.26
N LEU A 123 11.10 2.22 -13.60
CA LEU A 123 11.64 2.43 -12.23
C LEU A 123 11.00 1.46 -11.23
N TYR A 124 9.71 1.21 -11.36
CA TYR A 124 9.03 0.21 -10.55
C TYR A 124 9.53 -1.21 -10.85
N ALA A 125 9.77 -1.56 -12.13
CA ALA A 125 10.38 -2.84 -12.50
C ALA A 125 11.76 -3.04 -11.86
N ASP A 126 12.60 -2.00 -11.89
CA ASP A 126 13.90 -2.00 -11.22
C ASP A 126 13.77 -2.18 -9.69
N TYR A 127 12.76 -1.54 -9.09
CA TYR A 127 12.47 -1.69 -7.66
C TYR A 127 12.10 -3.14 -7.32
N ILE A 128 11.17 -3.78 -8.03
CA ILE A 128 10.80 -5.17 -7.77
C ILE A 128 11.97 -6.14 -8.00
N GLY A 129 12.81 -5.89 -9.00
CA GLY A 129 13.98 -6.73 -9.31
C GLY A 129 15.00 -6.83 -8.18
N ARG A 130 15.04 -5.82 -7.30
CA ARG A 130 15.95 -5.74 -6.13
C ARG A 130 15.23 -5.75 -4.79
N PHE A 131 13.92 -5.97 -4.78
CA PHE A 131 13.12 -5.89 -3.56
C PHE A 131 13.51 -6.96 -2.54
N ASP A 132 13.78 -6.51 -1.33
CA ASP A 132 13.91 -7.35 -0.12
C ASP A 132 13.29 -6.57 1.06
N PRO A 133 12.27 -7.10 1.75
CA PRO A 133 11.63 -6.42 2.89
C PRO A 133 12.57 -6.18 4.07
N ARG A 134 13.74 -6.84 4.11
CA ARG A 134 14.75 -6.66 5.15
C ARG A 134 15.68 -5.48 4.90
N THR A 135 15.64 -4.92 3.68
CA THR A 135 16.46 -3.77 3.32
C THR A 135 16.04 -2.54 4.11
N ALA A 136 17.02 -1.79 4.60
CA ALA A 136 16.77 -0.51 5.27
C ALA A 136 15.94 0.42 4.36
N GLY A 137 14.88 1.01 4.93
CA GLY A 137 13.91 1.84 4.20
C GLY A 137 12.63 1.11 3.81
N ASN A 138 12.66 -0.21 3.62
CA ASN A 138 11.44 -1.00 3.49
C ASN A 138 10.77 -1.20 4.86
N ARG A 139 9.47 -1.38 4.85
CA ARG A 139 8.69 -1.68 6.06
C ARG A 139 8.13 -3.09 5.97
N PRO A 140 8.69 -4.06 6.73
CA PRO A 140 8.08 -5.38 6.82
C PRO A 140 6.62 -5.26 7.28
N ALA A 141 5.73 -6.04 6.66
CA ALA A 141 4.35 -6.14 7.08
C ALA A 141 4.22 -7.19 8.21
N ASP A 142 3.46 -6.85 9.25
CA ASP A 142 3.18 -7.74 10.38
C ASP A 142 1.80 -8.37 10.29
N LEU A 143 0.90 -7.68 9.60
CA LEU A 143 -0.51 -8.05 9.47
C LEU A 143 -0.96 -7.82 8.02
N ALA A 144 -1.95 -8.57 7.56
CA ALA A 144 -2.65 -8.29 6.31
C ALA A 144 -4.16 -8.29 6.55
N VAL A 145 -4.88 -7.39 5.88
CA VAL A 145 -6.33 -7.30 5.92
C VAL A 145 -6.87 -7.45 4.50
N VAL A 146 -7.77 -8.41 4.32
CA VAL A 146 -8.37 -8.77 3.04
C VAL A 146 -9.88 -8.78 3.20
N ARG A 147 -10.63 -8.35 2.21
CA ARG A 147 -12.09 -8.54 2.20
C ARG A 147 -12.43 -10.00 1.94
N ILE A 148 -13.50 -10.49 2.57
CA ILE A 148 -13.94 -11.90 2.46
C ILE A 148 -14.37 -12.27 1.03
N ASP A 149 -14.78 -11.29 0.23
CA ASP A 149 -15.22 -11.44 -1.16
C ASP A 149 -14.09 -11.19 -2.19
N GLU A 150 -12.85 -11.02 -1.72
CA GLU A 150 -11.66 -10.85 -2.56
C GLU A 150 -10.77 -12.11 -2.54
N GLU A 151 -10.18 -12.42 -3.68
CA GLU A 151 -9.15 -13.45 -3.83
C GLU A 151 -7.83 -12.77 -4.20
N PRO A 152 -7.05 -12.29 -3.22
CA PRO A 152 -5.82 -11.58 -3.52
C PRO A 152 -4.73 -12.51 -4.06
N ASP A 153 -3.87 -12.00 -4.91
CA ASP A 153 -2.64 -12.68 -5.29
C ASP A 153 -1.63 -12.63 -4.13
N TRP A 154 -1.42 -13.76 -3.49
CA TRP A 154 -0.48 -13.90 -2.38
C TRP A 154 0.96 -14.18 -2.79
N THR A 155 1.23 -14.37 -4.09
CA THR A 155 2.54 -14.83 -4.59
C THR A 155 3.70 -14.02 -4.02
N ASN A 156 3.61 -12.69 -4.06
CA ASN A 156 4.68 -11.82 -3.57
C ASN A 156 4.74 -11.72 -2.04
N VAL A 157 3.63 -11.88 -1.36
CA VAL A 157 3.61 -11.95 0.11
C VAL A 157 4.20 -13.29 0.56
N ASP A 158 3.73 -14.41 0.01
CA ASP A 158 4.14 -15.75 0.39
C ASP A 158 5.62 -16.03 0.06
N ARG A 159 6.20 -15.29 -0.85
CA ARG A 159 7.65 -15.32 -1.10
C ARG A 159 8.47 -14.94 0.14
N TRP A 160 7.97 -13.99 0.92
CA TRP A 160 8.72 -13.39 2.02
C TRP A 160 8.16 -13.75 3.40
N TYR A 161 6.89 -14.10 3.49
CA TYR A 161 6.20 -14.33 4.77
C TYR A 161 5.57 -15.71 4.83
N THR A 162 5.41 -16.20 6.04
CA THR A 162 4.39 -17.20 6.37
C THR A 162 3.16 -16.48 6.88
N ARG A 163 1.98 -17.00 6.59
CA ARG A 163 0.69 -16.51 7.07
C ARG A 163 0.06 -17.55 8.00
N ASP A 164 -0.70 -17.09 9.00
CA ASP A 164 -1.62 -17.95 9.74
C ASP A 164 -2.89 -18.25 8.89
N ASP A 165 -3.83 -18.99 9.48
CA ASP A 165 -5.08 -19.38 8.79
C ASP A 165 -6.05 -18.21 8.61
N GLY A 166 -5.76 -17.05 9.22
CA GLY A 166 -6.60 -15.86 9.19
C GLY A 166 -7.77 -15.91 10.17
N GLU A 167 -8.11 -14.75 10.73
CA GLU A 167 -9.25 -14.56 11.63
C GLU A 167 -10.33 -13.77 10.88
N GLN A 168 -11.50 -14.37 10.64
CA GLN A 168 -12.62 -13.65 10.01
C GLN A 168 -13.26 -12.69 11.00
N ILE A 169 -13.38 -11.42 10.61
CA ILE A 169 -13.93 -10.32 11.40
C ILE A 169 -14.90 -9.52 10.52
N GLY A 170 -16.18 -9.79 10.63
CA GLY A 170 -17.19 -9.17 9.76
C GLY A 170 -16.95 -9.50 8.29
N GLU A 171 -16.75 -8.47 7.47
CA GLU A 171 -16.50 -8.60 6.02
C GLU A 171 -15.01 -8.76 5.67
N PHE A 172 -14.13 -8.95 6.68
CA PHE A 172 -12.68 -9.01 6.49
C PHE A 172 -12.08 -10.28 7.09
N ILE A 173 -10.90 -10.63 6.60
CA ILE A 173 -10.01 -11.64 7.18
C ILE A 173 -8.72 -10.94 7.58
N LEU A 174 -8.31 -11.10 8.83
CA LEU A 174 -7.06 -10.60 9.38
C LEU A 174 -6.05 -11.73 9.48
N TYR A 175 -4.94 -11.61 8.74
CA TYR A 175 -3.82 -12.55 8.79
C TYR A 175 -2.65 -11.96 9.58
N ARG A 176 -1.96 -12.80 10.35
CA ARG A 176 -0.65 -12.48 10.91
C ARG A 176 0.43 -12.93 9.94
N LEU A 177 1.38 -12.04 9.69
CA LEU A 177 2.52 -12.27 8.80
C LEU A 177 3.79 -12.44 9.63
N GLN A 178 4.57 -13.45 9.29
CA GLN A 178 5.89 -13.66 9.89
C GLN A 178 6.94 -13.72 8.77
N LEU A 179 7.91 -12.80 8.82
CA LEU A 179 8.98 -12.75 7.84
C LEU A 179 9.79 -14.05 7.88
N ARG A 180 10.01 -14.68 6.73
CA ARG A 180 10.83 -15.88 6.60
C ARG A 180 12.29 -15.55 6.90
N GLN A 181 12.97 -16.45 7.59
CA GLN A 181 14.40 -16.33 7.89
C GLN A 181 15.27 -16.54 6.65
#